data_435ba5d8f880fd24ba9a459f61d544ec
#
_entry.id   435ba5d8f880fd24ba9a459f61d544ec
#
_cell.length_a   1.000
_cell.length_b   1.000
_cell.length_c   1.000
_cell.angle_alpha   90.00
_cell.angle_beta   90.00
_cell.angle_gamma   90.00
#
_symmetry.space_group_name_H-M   'P 1'
#
loop_
_entity.id
_entity.type
_entity.pdbx_description
1 polymer ?
#
loop_
_entity_poly.entity_id
_entity_poly.type
_entity_poly.pdbx_seq_one_letter_code
_entity_poly.pdbx_strand_id
1 'polypeptide(L)'
;MSEFSRLLLIARTDFSYFFRTKWLMAVLISLNVSDMLVYALVITKIVSPGYFTFLVPGIVTVGLFSAATDTGRRIWLALREGVAQYYMTLPVRTSGLVVAYIISGGLGGVVYSSTLLIIALIAAQTIGTTIIQPQNILNAVLLLPFMFVLATGIAGLAGFFASISRRGEMYWVYAQALQVTMITVSTIFYPATLIEQFLPGQIATIAEYNPLSLAATALRSSAFGPNPLNMTVLSDLFATSLPLAVLGALSYWVILRKLGIKGKS
;
A
#
# COMPACT_ATOMS: atom_id res chain seq x y z
N MET A 1 12.25 30.01 -3.76
CA MET A 1 12.04 28.53 -3.85
C MET A 1 11.15 28.24 -5.03
N SER A 2 11.51 27.29 -5.87
CA SER A 2 10.64 26.83 -6.97
C SER A 2 9.38 26.14 -6.42
N GLU A 3 8.31 26.07 -7.20
CA GLU A 3 7.08 25.35 -6.82
C GLU A 3 7.38 23.89 -6.48
N PHE A 4 8.25 23.25 -7.26
CA PHE A 4 8.70 21.88 -7.04
C PHE A 4 9.38 21.69 -5.67
N SER A 5 10.25 22.62 -5.26
CA SER A 5 10.91 22.54 -3.95
C SER A 5 9.92 22.63 -2.78
N ARG A 6 8.84 23.40 -2.94
CA ARG A 6 7.78 23.51 -1.93
C ARG A 6 6.96 22.23 -1.83
N LEU A 7 6.62 21.63 -2.98
CA LEU A 7 5.93 20.34 -3.02
C LEU A 7 6.74 19.22 -2.37
N LEU A 8 8.03 19.19 -2.67
CA LEU A 8 8.95 18.23 -2.05
C LEU A 8 9.01 18.42 -0.52
N LEU A 9 9.01 19.67 -0.06
CA LEU A 9 9.01 19.98 1.37
C LEU A 9 7.71 19.47 2.04
N ILE A 10 6.55 19.69 1.43
CA ILE A 10 5.26 19.20 1.94
C ILE A 10 5.26 17.67 1.98
N ALA A 11 5.65 17.02 0.89
CA ALA A 11 5.72 15.56 0.84
C ALA A 11 6.68 14.99 1.88
N ARG A 12 7.85 15.62 2.05
CA ARG A 12 8.83 15.25 3.10
C ARG A 12 8.27 15.44 4.50
N THR A 13 7.56 16.54 4.75
CA THR A 13 6.97 16.82 6.07
C THR A 13 5.89 15.79 6.40
N ASP A 14 5.00 15.49 5.46
CA ASP A 14 3.96 14.49 5.63
C ASP A 14 4.55 13.07 5.78
N PHE A 15 5.56 12.72 4.98
CA PHE A 15 6.31 11.47 5.11
C PHE A 15 7.00 11.37 6.48
N SER A 16 7.62 12.45 6.96
CA SER A 16 8.26 12.45 8.28
C SER A 16 7.25 12.30 9.42
N TYR A 17 6.03 12.81 9.25
CA TYR A 17 4.95 12.64 10.21
C TYR A 17 4.54 11.17 10.39
N PHE A 18 4.54 10.39 9.31
CA PHE A 18 4.31 8.94 9.37
C PHE A 18 5.28 8.26 10.36
N PHE A 19 6.56 8.60 10.33
CA PHE A 19 7.57 8.03 11.24
C PHE A 19 7.57 8.66 12.64
N ARG A 20 7.08 9.88 12.79
CA ARG A 20 6.96 10.52 14.12
C ARG A 20 5.93 9.84 15.01
N THR A 21 4.92 9.22 14.44
CA THR A 21 3.90 8.49 15.18
C THR A 21 4.42 7.09 15.54
N LYS A 22 5.43 7.05 16.41
CA LYS A 22 6.19 5.82 16.79
C LYS A 22 5.28 4.69 17.23
N TRP A 23 4.24 4.97 18.00
CA TRP A 23 3.30 3.96 18.46
C TRP A 23 2.48 3.34 17.33
N LEU A 24 2.03 4.12 16.36
CA LEU A 24 1.33 3.61 15.19
C LEU A 24 2.23 2.66 14.39
N MET A 25 3.47 3.08 14.15
CA MET A 25 4.46 2.24 13.45
C MET A 25 4.74 0.95 14.22
N ALA A 26 4.93 1.04 15.54
CA ALA A 26 5.15 -0.13 16.37
C ALA A 26 3.97 -1.11 16.32
N VAL A 27 2.73 -0.61 16.40
CA VAL A 27 1.52 -1.44 16.31
C VAL A 27 1.39 -2.10 14.93
N LEU A 28 1.55 -1.33 13.85
CA LEU A 28 1.47 -1.87 12.48
C LEU A 28 2.54 -2.94 12.24
N ILE A 29 3.79 -2.69 12.63
CA ILE A 29 4.88 -3.67 12.51
C ILE A 29 4.57 -4.91 13.36
N SER A 30 4.17 -4.74 14.61
CA SER A 30 3.87 -5.85 15.50
C SER A 30 2.75 -6.73 14.96
N LEU A 31 1.67 -6.16 14.43
CA LEU A 31 0.56 -6.91 13.84
C LEU A 31 1.04 -7.74 12.64
N ASN A 32 1.70 -7.08 11.67
CA ASN A 32 2.15 -7.79 10.47
C ASN A 32 3.26 -8.83 10.77
N VAL A 33 4.13 -8.55 11.75
CA VAL A 33 5.16 -9.51 12.19
C VAL A 33 4.51 -10.67 12.93
N SER A 34 3.53 -10.42 13.78
CA SER A 34 2.76 -11.47 14.46
C SER A 34 2.06 -12.38 13.45
N ASP A 35 1.39 -11.81 12.47
CA ASP A 35 0.75 -12.58 11.40
C ASP A 35 1.79 -13.42 10.65
N MET A 36 2.92 -12.83 10.27
CA MET A 36 4.00 -13.52 9.59
C MET A 36 4.55 -14.69 10.45
N LEU A 37 4.79 -14.46 11.74
CA LEU A 37 5.32 -15.50 12.64
C LEU A 37 4.30 -16.62 12.86
N VAL A 38 3.04 -16.29 13.11
CA VAL A 38 1.97 -17.29 13.29
C VAL A 38 1.80 -18.11 12.02
N TYR A 39 1.66 -17.47 10.87
CA TYR A 39 1.52 -18.17 9.60
C TYR A 39 2.80 -18.94 9.23
N ALA A 40 3.99 -18.38 9.47
CA ALA A 40 5.24 -19.04 9.20
C ALA A 40 5.47 -20.27 10.09
N LEU A 41 5.25 -20.13 11.40
CA LEU A 41 5.58 -21.19 12.36
C LEU A 41 4.50 -22.27 12.47
N VAL A 42 3.24 -21.87 12.41
CA VAL A 42 2.10 -22.78 12.60
C VAL A 42 1.67 -23.41 11.28
N ILE A 43 1.33 -22.59 10.30
CA ILE A 43 0.75 -23.09 9.04
C ILE A 43 1.79 -23.82 8.19
N THR A 44 3.04 -23.38 8.18
CA THR A 44 4.10 -24.09 7.45
C THR A 44 4.28 -25.53 7.97
N LYS A 45 4.12 -25.76 9.28
CA LYS A 45 4.19 -27.11 9.86
C LYS A 45 2.97 -27.97 9.53
N ILE A 46 1.80 -27.36 9.36
CA ILE A 46 0.53 -28.07 9.13
C ILE A 46 0.30 -28.31 7.64
N VAL A 47 0.58 -27.33 6.79
CA VAL A 47 0.23 -27.37 5.36
C VAL A 47 1.39 -27.90 4.52
N SER A 48 2.53 -27.24 4.51
CA SER A 48 3.69 -27.60 3.71
C SER A 48 4.91 -26.74 4.10
N PRO A 49 6.14 -27.32 4.08
CA PRO A 49 7.36 -26.55 4.34
C PRO A 49 7.57 -25.35 3.39
N GLY A 50 7.06 -25.40 2.16
CA GLY A 50 7.16 -24.33 1.18
C GLY A 50 6.14 -23.19 1.35
N TYR A 51 5.17 -23.36 2.25
CA TYR A 51 4.09 -22.38 2.39
C TYR A 51 4.56 -21.03 2.95
N PHE A 52 5.65 -21.01 3.70
CA PHE A 52 6.26 -19.76 4.18
C PHE A 52 6.72 -18.86 3.03
N THR A 53 7.41 -19.41 2.05
CA THR A 53 7.86 -18.66 0.86
C THR A 53 6.70 -18.14 0.02
N PHE A 54 5.57 -18.85 0.03
CA PHE A 54 4.34 -18.40 -0.63
C PHE A 54 3.69 -17.23 0.12
N LEU A 55 3.66 -17.26 1.46
CA LEU A 55 2.99 -16.26 2.29
C LEU A 55 3.73 -14.94 2.42
N VAL A 56 5.05 -14.97 2.52
CA VAL A 56 5.85 -13.75 2.79
C VAL A 56 5.58 -12.62 1.79
N PRO A 57 5.56 -12.85 0.46
CA PRO A 57 5.19 -11.82 -0.51
C PRO A 57 3.80 -11.22 -0.27
N GLY A 58 2.85 -12.07 0.12
CA GLY A 58 1.50 -11.64 0.46
C GLY A 58 1.49 -10.70 1.67
N ILE A 59 2.16 -11.07 2.76
CA ILE A 59 2.23 -10.26 3.99
C ILE A 59 2.95 -8.92 3.74
N VAL A 60 4.03 -8.94 2.96
CA VAL A 60 4.73 -7.71 2.54
C VAL A 60 3.79 -6.78 1.77
N THR A 61 2.96 -7.33 0.89
CA THR A 61 1.97 -6.57 0.12
C THR A 61 0.83 -6.04 1.01
N VAL A 62 0.36 -6.82 1.99
CA VAL A 62 -0.61 -6.35 3.01
C VAL A 62 -0.04 -5.22 3.85
N GLY A 63 1.23 -5.32 4.23
CA GLY A 63 1.92 -4.25 4.95
C GLY A 63 2.01 -2.95 4.14
N LEU A 64 2.36 -3.06 2.84
CA LEU A 64 2.32 -1.93 1.92
C LEU A 64 0.93 -1.29 1.88
N PHE A 65 -0.12 -2.11 1.76
CA PHE A 65 -1.51 -1.65 1.77
C PHE A 65 -1.85 -0.90 3.04
N SER A 66 -1.54 -1.47 4.21
CA SER A 66 -1.85 -0.88 5.52
C SER A 66 -1.16 0.49 5.69
N ALA A 67 0.11 0.59 5.33
CA ALA A 67 0.86 1.84 5.43
C ALA A 67 0.37 2.90 4.42
N ALA A 68 0.05 2.50 3.19
CA ALA A 68 -0.49 3.41 2.18
C ALA A 68 -1.89 3.93 2.56
N THR A 69 -2.73 3.10 3.17
CA THR A 69 -4.07 3.47 3.65
C THR A 69 -4.02 4.51 4.77
N ASP A 70 -2.97 4.54 5.62
CA ASP A 70 -2.80 5.58 6.64
C ASP A 70 -2.76 7.01 6.05
N THR A 71 -2.39 7.15 4.79
CA THR A 71 -2.44 8.44 4.09
C THR A 71 -3.84 9.05 4.09
N GLY A 72 -4.87 8.24 3.94
CA GLY A 72 -6.25 8.72 4.02
C GLY A 72 -6.60 9.27 5.40
N ARG A 73 -6.11 8.66 6.49
CA ARG A 73 -6.27 9.20 7.84
C ARG A 73 -5.61 10.57 7.96
N ARG A 74 -4.39 10.74 7.44
CA ARG A 74 -3.67 12.01 7.44
C ARG A 74 -4.38 13.07 6.61
N ILE A 75 -4.90 12.71 5.43
CA ILE A 75 -5.74 13.59 4.59
C ILE A 75 -7.01 14.00 5.34
N TRP A 76 -7.68 13.04 6.00
CA TRP A 76 -8.88 13.32 6.76
C TRP A 76 -8.62 14.32 7.91
N LEU A 77 -7.54 14.09 8.71
CA LEU A 77 -7.11 15.00 9.75
C LEU A 77 -6.79 16.40 9.18
N ALA A 78 -6.01 16.46 8.10
CA ALA A 78 -5.65 17.74 7.47
C ALA A 78 -6.88 18.55 7.04
N LEU A 79 -7.93 17.87 6.55
CA LEU A 79 -9.18 18.50 6.13
C LEU A 79 -10.01 19.00 7.33
N ARG A 80 -9.93 18.36 8.49
CA ARG A 80 -10.76 18.66 9.67
C ARG A 80 -10.09 19.58 10.69
N GLU A 81 -8.79 19.47 10.85
CA GLU A 81 -8.01 20.27 11.82
C GLU A 81 -7.52 21.60 11.24
N GLY A 82 -7.94 21.97 10.04
CA GLY A 82 -7.56 23.26 9.44
C GLY A 82 -6.18 23.27 8.78
N VAL A 83 -5.44 22.15 8.81
CA VAL A 83 -4.10 22.07 8.19
C VAL A 83 -4.17 22.25 6.68
N ALA A 84 -5.21 21.72 6.04
CA ALA A 84 -5.42 21.89 4.60
C ALA A 84 -5.70 23.37 4.26
N GLN A 85 -6.50 24.08 5.08
CA GLN A 85 -6.75 25.51 4.91
C GLN A 85 -5.46 26.32 5.08
N TYR A 86 -4.64 26.01 6.08
CA TYR A 86 -3.34 26.63 6.27
C TYR A 86 -2.43 26.45 5.05
N TYR A 87 -2.33 25.23 4.51
CA TYR A 87 -1.54 25.01 3.29
C TYR A 87 -2.05 25.79 2.08
N MET A 88 -3.36 26.04 1.98
CA MET A 88 -3.94 26.86 0.92
C MET A 88 -3.65 28.36 1.04
N THR A 89 -3.19 28.85 2.21
CA THR A 89 -2.69 30.23 2.35
C THR A 89 -1.26 30.39 1.83
N LEU A 90 -0.55 29.27 1.68
CA LEU A 90 0.80 29.28 1.12
C LEU A 90 0.74 29.40 -0.41
N PRO A 91 1.76 29.94 -1.05
CA PRO A 91 1.82 30.07 -2.51
C PRO A 91 2.15 28.70 -3.16
N VAL A 92 1.23 27.73 -2.99
CA VAL A 92 1.31 26.37 -3.51
C VAL A 92 0.02 26.06 -4.27
N ARG A 93 0.14 25.43 -5.43
CA ARG A 93 -1.04 24.99 -6.18
C ARG A 93 -1.76 23.87 -5.46
N THR A 94 -3.09 23.92 -5.43
CA THR A 94 -3.94 22.88 -4.81
C THR A 94 -3.67 21.49 -5.37
N SER A 95 -3.43 21.37 -6.69
CA SER A 95 -3.06 20.11 -7.32
C SER A 95 -1.72 19.55 -6.79
N GLY A 96 -0.76 20.44 -6.54
CA GLY A 96 0.52 20.07 -5.96
C GLY A 96 0.39 19.50 -4.55
N LEU A 97 -0.46 20.10 -3.71
CA LEU A 97 -0.73 19.59 -2.36
C LEU A 97 -1.31 18.15 -2.43
N VAL A 98 -2.27 17.91 -3.31
CA VAL A 98 -2.85 16.57 -3.53
C VAL A 98 -1.77 15.56 -3.91
N VAL A 99 -0.96 15.89 -4.90
CA VAL A 99 0.12 15.00 -5.39
C VAL A 99 1.15 14.74 -4.28
N ALA A 100 1.50 15.76 -3.48
CA ALA A 100 2.44 15.62 -2.37
C ALA A 100 1.97 14.59 -1.33
N TYR A 101 0.69 14.60 -0.94
CA TYR A 101 0.13 13.62 0.00
C TYR A 101 0.12 12.19 -0.58
N ILE A 102 -0.28 12.04 -1.84
CA ILE A 102 -0.34 10.72 -2.49
C ILE A 102 1.07 10.13 -2.67
N ILE A 103 2.03 10.94 -3.10
CA ILE A 103 3.44 10.53 -3.21
C ILE A 103 4.01 10.15 -1.84
N SER A 104 3.74 10.95 -0.81
CA SER A 104 4.14 10.64 0.56
C SER A 104 3.59 9.30 1.03
N GLY A 105 2.32 9.01 0.72
CA GLY A 105 1.69 7.71 1.00
C GLY A 105 2.34 6.56 0.26
N GLY A 106 2.66 6.76 -1.02
CA GLY A 106 3.40 5.80 -1.82
C GLY A 106 4.78 5.47 -1.24
N LEU A 107 5.54 6.50 -0.87
CA LEU A 107 6.84 6.33 -0.20
C LEU A 107 6.71 5.62 1.15
N GLY A 108 5.71 6.00 1.95
CA GLY A 108 5.43 5.35 3.23
C GLY A 108 5.15 3.85 3.06
N GLY A 109 4.32 3.49 2.08
CA GLY A 109 4.00 2.10 1.74
C GLY A 109 5.24 1.30 1.34
N VAL A 110 6.07 1.84 0.44
CA VAL A 110 7.31 1.17 -0.01
C VAL A 110 8.32 0.99 1.13
N VAL A 111 8.57 2.04 1.91
CA VAL A 111 9.53 1.93 3.03
C VAL A 111 9.04 0.93 4.07
N TYR A 112 7.76 0.95 4.40
CA TYR A 112 7.17 0.00 5.34
C TYR A 112 7.24 -1.44 4.84
N SER A 113 6.84 -1.70 3.58
CA SER A 113 6.91 -3.04 2.99
C SER A 113 8.34 -3.55 2.86
N SER A 114 9.31 -2.67 2.54
CA SER A 114 10.74 -3.00 2.54
C SER A 114 11.23 -3.39 3.94
N THR A 115 10.75 -2.70 4.98
CA THR A 115 11.06 -3.06 6.38
C THR A 115 10.54 -4.45 6.74
N LEU A 116 9.30 -4.76 6.36
CA LEU A 116 8.73 -6.10 6.55
C LEU A 116 9.48 -7.17 5.78
N LEU A 117 9.92 -6.86 4.56
CA LEU A 117 10.74 -7.78 3.77
C LEU A 117 12.07 -8.08 4.46
N ILE A 118 12.75 -7.06 5.01
CA ILE A 118 13.99 -7.25 5.77
C ILE A 118 13.73 -8.13 7.00
N ILE A 119 12.66 -7.89 7.75
CA ILE A 119 12.28 -8.71 8.90
C ILE A 119 12.01 -10.16 8.47
N ALA A 120 11.31 -10.35 7.35
CA ALA A 120 11.05 -11.67 6.80
C ALA A 120 12.32 -12.41 6.40
N LEU A 121 13.31 -11.71 5.83
CA LEU A 121 14.62 -12.28 5.48
C LEU A 121 15.38 -12.72 6.72
N ILE A 122 15.38 -11.93 7.79
CA ILE A 122 16.01 -12.29 9.07
C ILE A 122 15.30 -13.51 9.67
N ALA A 123 13.96 -13.50 9.70
CA ALA A 123 13.18 -14.64 10.21
C ALA A 123 13.45 -15.93 9.41
N ALA A 124 13.58 -15.84 8.10
CA ALA A 124 13.90 -16.98 7.26
C ALA A 124 15.26 -17.59 7.56
N GLN A 125 16.27 -16.75 7.79
CA GLN A 125 17.59 -17.23 8.18
C GLN A 125 17.56 -18.00 9.51
N THR A 126 16.75 -17.56 10.47
CA THR A 126 16.61 -18.26 11.77
C THR A 126 15.93 -19.62 11.63
N ILE A 127 15.08 -19.80 10.60
CA ILE A 127 14.37 -21.05 10.29
C ILE A 127 15.20 -21.96 9.37
N GLY A 128 16.32 -21.47 8.85
CA GLY A 128 17.19 -22.20 7.92
C GLY A 128 16.63 -22.24 6.48
N THR A 129 15.73 -21.33 6.12
CA THR A 129 15.14 -21.21 4.78
C THR A 129 15.69 -20.00 4.04
N THR A 130 16.07 -20.19 2.78
CA THR A 130 16.46 -19.07 1.89
C THR A 130 15.24 -18.61 1.12
N ILE A 131 14.78 -17.36 1.35
CA ILE A 131 13.61 -16.82 0.70
C ILE A 131 14.00 -16.15 -0.63
N ILE A 132 15.05 -15.33 -0.63
CA ILE A 132 15.54 -14.65 -1.84
C ILE A 132 16.93 -15.22 -2.17
N GLN A 133 17.07 -15.75 -3.36
CA GLN A 133 18.35 -16.14 -3.92
C GLN A 133 19.18 -14.88 -4.24
N PRO A 134 20.51 -14.89 -4.05
CA PRO A 134 21.37 -13.73 -4.33
C PRO A 134 21.18 -13.16 -5.74
N GLN A 135 20.96 -14.02 -6.75
CA GLN A 135 20.71 -13.63 -8.13
C GLN A 135 19.40 -12.86 -8.34
N ASN A 136 18.45 -12.98 -7.41
CA ASN A 136 17.13 -12.36 -7.52
C ASN A 136 17.03 -11.02 -6.76
N ILE A 137 18.07 -10.61 -6.07
CA ILE A 137 18.11 -9.31 -5.35
C ILE A 137 17.85 -8.16 -6.32
N LEU A 138 18.44 -8.20 -7.53
CA LEU A 138 18.22 -7.18 -8.54
C LEU A 138 16.73 -7.11 -8.93
N ASN A 139 16.07 -8.25 -9.12
CA ASN A 139 14.64 -8.29 -9.43
C ASN A 139 13.80 -7.68 -8.30
N ALA A 140 14.14 -7.95 -7.04
CA ALA A 140 13.47 -7.36 -5.89
C ALA A 140 13.60 -5.83 -5.89
N VAL A 141 14.78 -5.30 -6.22
CA VAL A 141 15.00 -3.85 -6.34
C VAL A 141 14.23 -3.27 -7.52
N LEU A 142 14.22 -3.94 -8.67
CA LEU A 142 13.48 -3.50 -9.86
C LEU A 142 11.96 -3.52 -9.67
N LEU A 143 11.44 -4.27 -8.70
CA LEU A 143 10.02 -4.25 -8.33
C LEU A 143 9.61 -3.02 -7.49
N LEU A 144 10.55 -2.32 -6.83
CA LEU A 144 10.23 -1.19 -5.96
C LEU A 144 9.44 -0.06 -6.65
N PRO A 145 9.74 0.36 -7.90
CA PRO A 145 8.93 1.34 -8.61
C PRO A 145 7.48 0.90 -8.81
N PHE A 146 7.24 -0.37 -9.09
CA PHE A 146 5.89 -0.92 -9.27
C PHE A 146 5.14 -1.01 -7.94
N MET A 147 5.83 -1.37 -6.85
CA MET A 147 5.28 -1.30 -5.50
C MET A 147 4.95 0.14 -5.09
N PHE A 148 5.76 1.11 -5.53
CA PHE A 148 5.46 2.53 -5.33
C PHE A 148 4.19 2.95 -6.06
N VAL A 149 3.98 2.51 -7.31
CA VAL A 149 2.75 2.79 -8.08
C VAL A 149 1.53 2.17 -7.38
N LEU A 150 1.63 0.93 -6.92
CA LEU A 150 0.58 0.30 -6.12
C LEU A 150 0.27 1.10 -4.85
N ALA A 151 1.30 1.46 -4.09
CA ALA A 151 1.12 2.21 -2.85
C ALA A 151 0.51 3.60 -3.09
N THR A 152 0.87 4.29 -4.19
CA THR A 152 0.23 5.55 -4.60
C THR A 152 -1.23 5.33 -5.00
N GLY A 153 -1.55 4.22 -5.65
CA GLY A 153 -2.93 3.83 -5.98
C GLY A 153 -3.79 3.66 -4.73
N ILE A 154 -3.28 2.90 -3.77
CA ILE A 154 -3.96 2.67 -2.49
C ILE A 154 -4.08 3.97 -1.67
N ALA A 155 -3.02 4.77 -1.60
CA ALA A 155 -3.05 6.08 -0.94
C ALA A 155 -4.09 7.01 -1.59
N GLY A 156 -4.21 6.97 -2.93
CA GLY A 156 -5.24 7.69 -3.66
C GLY A 156 -6.65 7.23 -3.27
N LEU A 157 -6.91 5.94 -3.27
CA LEU A 157 -8.21 5.37 -2.89
C LEU A 157 -8.55 5.70 -1.43
N ALA A 158 -7.58 5.61 -0.52
CA ALA A 158 -7.75 6.03 0.87
C ALA A 158 -8.07 7.53 0.98
N GLY A 159 -7.43 8.37 0.15
CA GLY A 159 -7.73 9.80 0.01
C GLY A 159 -9.14 10.08 -0.50
N PHE A 160 -9.65 9.26 -1.41
CA PHE A 160 -11.05 9.31 -1.84
C PHE A 160 -11.99 9.09 -0.65
N PHE A 161 -11.82 8.00 0.11
CA PHE A 161 -12.65 7.73 1.29
C PHE A 161 -12.51 8.81 2.37
N ALA A 162 -11.31 9.32 2.60
CA ALA A 162 -11.09 10.45 3.51
C ALA A 162 -11.87 11.69 3.10
N SER A 163 -11.93 11.94 1.79
CA SER A 163 -12.59 13.09 1.20
C SER A 163 -14.12 13.08 1.39
N ILE A 164 -14.75 11.91 1.28
CA ILE A 164 -16.20 11.75 1.44
C ILE A 164 -16.63 11.55 2.89
N SER A 165 -15.71 11.19 3.79
CA SER A 165 -16.01 10.91 5.19
C SER A 165 -16.27 12.17 5.99
N ARG A 166 -17.46 12.30 6.56
CA ARG A 166 -17.82 13.45 7.41
C ARG A 166 -17.26 13.33 8.83
N ARG A 167 -17.10 12.11 9.36
CA ARG A 167 -16.60 11.79 10.70
C ARG A 167 -15.42 10.83 10.59
N GLY A 168 -14.51 10.87 11.56
CA GLY A 168 -13.34 9.98 11.59
C GLY A 168 -13.72 8.51 11.67
N GLU A 169 -14.77 8.20 12.41
CA GLU A 169 -15.34 6.85 12.50
C GLU A 169 -15.76 6.30 11.12
N MET A 170 -16.41 7.13 10.30
CA MET A 170 -16.81 6.73 8.92
C MET A 170 -15.57 6.43 8.07
N TYR A 171 -14.51 7.24 8.19
CA TYR A 171 -13.27 6.95 7.48
C TYR A 171 -12.72 5.57 7.89
N TRP A 172 -12.67 5.28 9.19
CA TRP A 172 -12.19 3.98 9.68
C TRP A 172 -13.03 2.81 9.17
N VAL A 173 -14.36 2.95 9.15
CA VAL A 173 -15.26 1.93 8.60
C VAL A 173 -14.94 1.68 7.11
N TYR A 174 -14.80 2.74 6.31
CA TYR A 174 -14.45 2.59 4.90
C TYR A 174 -13.05 2.00 4.69
N ALA A 175 -12.06 2.42 5.48
CA ALA A 175 -10.71 1.89 5.41
C ALA A 175 -10.67 0.39 5.76
N GLN A 176 -11.39 -0.03 6.81
CA GLN A 176 -11.49 -1.43 7.20
C GLN A 176 -12.27 -2.25 6.16
N ALA A 177 -13.40 -1.75 5.67
CA ALA A 177 -14.15 -2.43 4.61
C ALA A 177 -13.30 -2.62 3.35
N LEU A 178 -12.55 -1.60 2.95
CA LEU A 178 -11.61 -1.68 1.82
C LEU A 178 -10.54 -2.74 2.09
N GLN A 179 -9.94 -2.72 3.28
CA GLN A 179 -8.88 -3.66 3.64
C GLN A 179 -9.38 -5.11 3.61
N VAL A 180 -10.51 -5.37 4.26
CA VAL A 180 -11.11 -6.72 4.28
C VAL A 180 -11.44 -7.17 2.85
N THR A 181 -12.10 -6.33 2.05
CA THR A 181 -12.48 -6.68 0.69
C THR A 181 -11.26 -6.96 -0.18
N MET A 182 -10.26 -6.05 -0.17
CA MET A 182 -9.06 -6.19 -1.01
C MET A 182 -8.23 -7.41 -0.62
N ILE A 183 -8.13 -7.74 0.67
CA ILE A 183 -7.35 -8.88 1.13
C ILE A 183 -8.12 -10.18 0.90
N THR A 184 -9.41 -10.23 1.23
CA THR A 184 -10.22 -11.45 1.10
C THR A 184 -10.41 -11.84 -0.37
N VAL A 185 -10.64 -10.87 -1.24
CA VAL A 185 -10.74 -11.07 -2.70
C VAL A 185 -9.36 -10.90 -3.31
N SER A 186 -8.40 -11.73 -2.91
CA SER A 186 -7.04 -11.72 -3.44
C SER A 186 -6.39 -13.09 -3.35
N THR A 187 -5.32 -13.27 -4.11
CA THR A 187 -4.48 -14.47 -4.06
C THR A 187 -3.32 -14.37 -3.05
N ILE A 188 -3.42 -13.45 -2.10
CA ILE A 188 -2.35 -13.21 -1.11
C ILE A 188 -2.12 -14.44 -0.23
N PHE A 189 -3.20 -14.98 0.33
CA PHE A 189 -3.16 -16.11 1.26
C PHE A 189 -3.48 -17.45 0.60
N TYR A 190 -4.12 -17.45 -0.56
CA TYR A 190 -4.55 -18.64 -1.26
C TYR A 190 -4.07 -18.60 -2.71
N PRO A 191 -3.53 -19.71 -3.26
CA PRO A 191 -3.22 -19.78 -4.69
C PRO A 191 -4.50 -19.68 -5.52
N ALA A 192 -4.39 -19.10 -6.72
CA ALA A 192 -5.51 -18.91 -7.64
C ALA A 192 -6.25 -20.23 -7.94
N THR A 193 -5.50 -21.32 -8.05
CA THR A 193 -6.05 -22.66 -8.28
C THR A 193 -7.03 -23.13 -7.22
N LEU A 194 -6.84 -22.73 -5.95
CA LEU A 194 -7.81 -23.04 -4.89
C LEU A 194 -9.06 -22.17 -5.02
N ILE A 195 -8.90 -20.91 -5.38
CA ILE A 195 -10.05 -20.02 -5.58
C ILE A 195 -10.93 -20.54 -6.72
N GLU A 196 -10.34 -20.97 -7.83
CA GLU A 196 -11.06 -21.54 -8.99
C GLU A 196 -11.83 -22.82 -8.64
N GLN A 197 -11.31 -23.65 -7.72
CA GLN A 197 -11.98 -24.89 -7.31
C GLN A 197 -13.23 -24.66 -6.47
N PHE A 198 -13.26 -23.59 -5.66
CA PHE A 198 -14.32 -23.38 -4.67
C PHE A 198 -15.25 -22.20 -5.00
N LEU A 199 -14.86 -21.30 -5.88
CA LEU A 199 -15.61 -20.10 -6.21
C LEU A 199 -15.88 -20.02 -7.73
N PRO A 200 -16.98 -19.33 -8.14
CA PRO A 200 -17.25 -19.06 -9.55
C PRO A 200 -16.06 -18.40 -10.25
N GLY A 201 -15.78 -18.79 -11.49
CA GLY A 201 -14.63 -18.30 -12.26
C GLY A 201 -14.52 -16.78 -12.36
N GLN A 202 -15.65 -16.07 -12.32
CA GLN A 202 -15.69 -14.60 -12.28
C GLN A 202 -15.01 -14.03 -11.02
N ILE A 203 -15.21 -14.68 -9.86
CA ILE A 203 -14.56 -14.26 -8.59
C ILE A 203 -13.08 -14.57 -8.63
N ALA A 204 -12.70 -15.70 -9.20
CA ALA A 204 -11.29 -16.06 -9.40
C ALA A 204 -10.58 -15.01 -10.28
N THR A 205 -11.19 -14.63 -11.40
CA THR A 205 -10.66 -13.57 -12.27
C THR A 205 -10.52 -12.23 -11.53
N ILE A 206 -11.52 -11.80 -10.76
CA ILE A 206 -11.43 -10.58 -9.94
C ILE A 206 -10.28 -10.68 -8.92
N ALA A 207 -10.12 -11.85 -8.29
CA ALA A 207 -9.04 -12.08 -7.33
C ALA A 207 -7.65 -12.03 -7.99
N GLU A 208 -7.49 -12.55 -9.19
CA GLU A 208 -6.23 -12.50 -9.94
C GLU A 208 -5.84 -11.07 -10.34
N TYR A 209 -6.80 -10.30 -10.87
CA TYR A 209 -6.57 -8.91 -11.28
C TYR A 209 -6.62 -7.90 -10.12
N ASN A 210 -6.82 -8.36 -8.89
CA ASN A 210 -6.67 -7.50 -7.72
C ASN A 210 -5.23 -6.98 -7.65
N PRO A 211 -5.00 -5.66 -7.52
CA PRO A 211 -3.64 -5.11 -7.52
C PRO A 211 -2.74 -5.68 -6.41
N LEU A 212 -3.31 -6.10 -5.28
CA LEU A 212 -2.55 -6.79 -4.24
C LEU A 212 -2.10 -8.19 -4.67
N SER A 213 -2.95 -8.92 -5.42
CA SER A 213 -2.61 -10.23 -5.99
C SER A 213 -1.50 -10.12 -7.02
N LEU A 214 -1.59 -9.13 -7.91
CA LEU A 214 -0.59 -8.87 -8.94
C LEU A 214 0.77 -8.55 -8.32
N ALA A 215 0.79 -7.71 -7.28
CA ALA A 215 2.03 -7.37 -6.55
C ALA A 215 2.63 -8.59 -5.84
N ALA A 216 1.81 -9.37 -5.13
CA ALA A 216 2.27 -10.60 -4.47
C ALA A 216 2.78 -11.63 -5.49
N THR A 217 2.12 -11.75 -6.65
CA THR A 217 2.53 -12.64 -7.74
C THR A 217 3.86 -12.19 -8.36
N ALA A 218 4.04 -10.88 -8.60
CA ALA A 218 5.31 -10.33 -9.09
C ALA A 218 6.46 -10.61 -8.12
N LEU A 219 6.24 -10.43 -6.81
CA LEU A 219 7.23 -10.77 -5.78
C LEU A 219 7.54 -12.27 -5.77
N ARG A 220 6.51 -13.13 -5.78
CA ARG A 220 6.67 -14.58 -5.75
C ARG A 220 7.47 -15.09 -6.94
N SER A 221 7.13 -14.65 -8.15
CA SER A 221 7.74 -15.16 -9.36
C SER A 221 9.17 -14.67 -9.56
N SER A 222 9.45 -13.41 -9.28
CA SER A 222 10.68 -12.75 -9.72
C SER A 222 11.68 -12.47 -8.60
N ALA A 223 11.21 -12.17 -7.39
CA ALA A 223 12.10 -11.93 -6.25
C ALA A 223 12.35 -13.20 -5.43
N PHE A 224 11.34 -14.02 -5.24
CA PHE A 224 11.38 -15.25 -4.44
C PHE A 224 11.52 -16.51 -5.31
N GLY A 225 11.09 -16.46 -6.56
CA GLY A 225 11.17 -17.54 -7.53
C GLY A 225 12.30 -17.33 -8.56
N PRO A 226 12.51 -18.35 -9.41
CA PRO A 226 13.57 -18.32 -10.42
C PRO A 226 13.19 -17.56 -11.69
N ASN A 227 11.97 -17.07 -11.80
CA ASN A 227 11.47 -16.49 -13.03
C ASN A 227 11.95 -15.04 -13.24
N PRO A 228 12.20 -14.62 -14.48
CA PRO A 228 12.47 -13.22 -14.78
C PRO A 228 11.23 -12.36 -14.49
N LEU A 229 11.43 -11.04 -14.49
CA LEU A 229 10.34 -10.06 -14.35
C LEU A 229 9.28 -10.28 -15.45
N ASN A 230 8.06 -10.58 -15.04
CA ASN A 230 6.94 -10.76 -15.96
C ASN A 230 6.31 -9.39 -16.28
N MET A 231 6.61 -8.85 -17.46
CA MET A 231 6.12 -7.53 -17.89
C MET A 231 4.59 -7.46 -18.01
N THR A 232 3.91 -8.58 -18.29
CA THR A 232 2.45 -8.60 -18.33
C THR A 232 1.87 -8.36 -16.94
N VAL A 233 2.35 -9.07 -15.92
CA VAL A 233 1.91 -8.87 -14.52
C VAL A 233 2.20 -7.44 -14.06
N LEU A 234 3.35 -6.89 -14.46
CA LEU A 234 3.73 -5.52 -14.09
C LEU A 234 2.88 -4.47 -14.80
N SER A 235 2.52 -4.69 -16.08
CA SER A 235 1.61 -3.81 -16.82
C SER A 235 0.20 -3.84 -16.22
N ASP A 236 -0.30 -5.00 -15.83
CA ASP A 236 -1.61 -5.15 -15.19
C ASP A 236 -1.62 -4.50 -13.79
N LEU A 237 -0.53 -4.64 -13.04
CA LEU A 237 -0.37 -3.96 -11.75
C LEU A 237 -0.40 -2.43 -11.92
N PHE A 238 0.27 -1.92 -12.94
CA PHE A 238 0.25 -0.50 -13.25
C PHE A 238 -1.15 -0.05 -13.69
N ALA A 239 -1.79 -0.79 -14.60
CA ALA A 239 -3.11 -0.50 -15.14
C ALA A 239 -4.21 -0.53 -14.06
N THR A 240 -4.10 -1.39 -13.06
CA THR A 240 -5.07 -1.47 -11.96
C THR A 240 -4.81 -0.43 -10.87
N SER A 241 -3.55 -0.05 -10.61
CA SER A 241 -3.17 0.86 -9.53
C SER A 241 -3.31 2.34 -9.92
N LEU A 242 -2.99 2.71 -11.16
CA LEU A 242 -3.03 4.11 -11.61
C LEU A 242 -4.43 4.74 -11.57
N PRO A 243 -5.52 4.06 -12.00
CA PRO A 243 -6.86 4.61 -11.88
C PRO A 243 -7.27 4.91 -10.44
N LEU A 244 -6.83 4.11 -9.47
CA LEU A 244 -7.09 4.35 -8.04
C LEU A 244 -6.39 5.62 -7.55
N ALA A 245 -5.15 5.86 -7.97
CA ALA A 245 -4.42 7.09 -7.66
C ALA A 245 -5.11 8.32 -8.24
N VAL A 246 -5.54 8.24 -9.50
CA VAL A 246 -6.24 9.33 -10.20
C VAL A 246 -7.59 9.62 -9.54
N LEU A 247 -8.38 8.60 -9.20
CA LEU A 247 -9.66 8.75 -8.51
C LEU A 247 -9.49 9.51 -7.19
N GLY A 248 -8.51 9.11 -6.39
CA GLY A 248 -8.22 9.76 -5.12
C GLY A 248 -7.70 11.19 -5.28
N ALA A 249 -6.81 11.40 -6.23
CA ALA A 249 -6.28 12.74 -6.53
C ALA A 249 -7.40 13.70 -6.93
N LEU A 250 -8.29 13.29 -7.82
CA LEU A 250 -9.42 14.10 -8.29
C LEU A 250 -10.41 14.42 -7.17
N SER A 251 -10.78 13.44 -6.35
CA SER A 251 -11.72 13.64 -5.26
C SER A 251 -11.18 14.61 -4.20
N TYR A 252 -9.92 14.43 -3.80
CA TYR A 252 -9.28 15.32 -2.84
C TYR A 252 -9.12 16.73 -3.39
N TRP A 253 -8.74 16.87 -4.67
CA TRP A 253 -8.64 18.16 -5.35
C TRP A 253 -9.97 18.90 -5.39
N VAL A 254 -11.09 18.21 -5.71
CA VAL A 254 -12.44 18.83 -5.72
C VAL A 254 -12.80 19.38 -4.35
N ILE A 255 -12.49 18.66 -3.27
CA ILE A 255 -12.81 19.12 -1.91
C ILE A 255 -11.95 20.32 -1.52
N LEU A 256 -10.65 20.29 -1.80
CA LEU A 256 -9.78 21.43 -1.52
C LEU A 256 -10.24 22.70 -2.27
N ARG A 257 -10.68 22.56 -3.52
CA ARG A 257 -11.27 23.70 -4.25
C ARG A 257 -12.52 24.26 -3.58
N LYS A 258 -13.43 23.40 -3.12
CA LYS A 258 -14.64 23.83 -2.41
C LYS A 258 -14.30 24.55 -1.09
N LEU A 259 -13.28 24.12 -0.37
CA LEU A 259 -12.80 24.79 0.85
C LEU A 259 -12.17 26.15 0.54
N GLY A 260 -11.37 26.25 -0.51
CA GLY A 260 -10.73 27.51 -0.94
C GLY A 260 -11.71 28.59 -1.39
N ILE A 261 -12.85 28.22 -1.95
CA ILE A 261 -13.92 29.16 -2.33
C ILE A 261 -14.62 29.72 -1.09
N LYS A 262 -14.87 28.88 -0.06
CA LYS A 262 -15.52 29.30 1.19
C LYS A 262 -14.63 30.21 2.06
N GLY A 263 -13.31 30.13 1.93
CA GLY A 263 -12.39 31.00 2.66
C GLY A 263 -12.19 32.40 2.06
N LYS A 264 -12.79 32.67 0.88
CA LYS A 264 -12.75 33.99 0.19
C LYS A 264 -14.07 34.75 0.27
N SER A 265 -15.12 34.17 0.83
CA SER A 265 -16.41 34.81 1.14
C SER A 265 -16.47 35.18 2.62
#